data_2121404e081001dc0a9c4abc0156be29
#
_entry.id   2121404e081001dc0a9c4abc0156be29
#
_cell.length_a   1.000
_cell.length_b   1.000
_cell.length_c   1.000
_cell.angle_alpha   90.00
_cell.angle_beta   90.00
_cell.angle_gamma   90.00
#
_symmetry.space_group_name_H-M   'P 1'
#
loop_
_entity.id
_entity.type
_entity.pdbx_description
1 polymer ?
#
loop_
_entity_poly.entity_id
_entity_poly.type
_entity_poly.pdbx_seq_one_letter_code
_entity_poly.pdbx_strand_id
1 'polypeptide(L)'
;EMCIRDRYTAIVLLIALVLIVFAIRAVKVVPVKSDAKDPSSIRMTYLGNITLNKHIRQNNLNSVFAGLQDPLKNSDFSTASLLVNDFSNDPKKEIEKNLENIMFLKKQNIKSVNLINQTTDNITARDLMEKVESQAGYNFLTGNGSNPINSKTIQQNIKGKKIANVSFTDVESNYAEPLKNTTSISLDPDIFYPLIKKLKKNNDYVVVNVDWGIPNERNVTDRQREYAHALSKAGADVIIGHNSVIQKVEKYNNTPIFYSLGNTTSDDFLSKNQKGMVVQDDWKGKKHKFHLTPIQSKDGKISQDDMNKMDHKRFHNNIKDQSINLKKADDGGYTFEY
;
A
#
# COMPACT_ATOMS: atom_id res chain seq x y z
N GLU A 1 59.55 -13.47 7.64
CA GLU A 1 58.90 -14.23 6.56
C GLU A 1 57.79 -15.10 7.17
N MET A 2 56.53 -14.77 6.89
CA MET A 2 55.39 -15.61 7.31
C MET A 2 55.46 -16.94 6.57
N CYS A 3 55.40 -18.04 7.32
CA CYS A 3 55.40 -19.38 6.77
C CYS A 3 54.24 -19.59 5.79
N ILE A 4 54.42 -20.31 4.70
CA ILE A 4 53.41 -20.58 3.68
C ILE A 4 52.10 -21.13 4.34
N ARG A 5 52.24 -21.93 5.37
CA ARG A 5 51.14 -22.48 6.18
C ARG A 5 50.29 -21.38 6.85
N ASP A 6 50.93 -20.29 7.31
CA ASP A 6 50.24 -19.19 7.98
C ASP A 6 49.44 -18.34 6.99
N ARG A 7 49.93 -18.23 5.74
CA ARG A 7 49.17 -17.56 4.65
C ARG A 7 47.92 -18.34 4.25
N TYR A 8 48.01 -19.68 4.16
CA TYR A 8 46.84 -20.51 3.87
C TYR A 8 45.83 -20.45 5.01
N THR A 9 46.26 -20.47 6.27
CA THR A 9 45.35 -20.32 7.42
C THR A 9 44.65 -18.97 7.43
N ALA A 10 45.37 -17.89 7.13
CA ALA A 10 44.78 -16.54 7.03
C ALA A 10 43.76 -16.43 5.88
N ILE A 11 44.02 -17.03 4.72
CA ILE A 11 43.07 -17.07 3.59
C ILE A 11 41.80 -17.86 3.94
N VAL A 12 41.97 -19.04 4.56
CA VAL A 12 40.79 -19.86 4.98
C VAL A 12 40.00 -19.14 6.02
N LEU A 13 40.59 -18.47 7.00
CA LEU A 13 39.88 -17.66 7.99
C LEU A 13 39.13 -16.47 7.34
N LEU A 14 39.78 -15.83 6.35
CA LEU A 14 39.11 -14.73 5.61
C LEU A 14 37.90 -15.21 4.81
N ILE A 15 38.02 -16.36 4.14
CA ILE A 15 36.92 -16.99 3.40
C ILE A 15 35.81 -17.41 4.36
N ALA A 16 36.14 -18.01 5.51
CA ALA A 16 35.20 -18.37 6.54
C ALA A 16 34.47 -17.13 7.10
N LEU A 17 35.20 -16.04 7.35
CA LEU A 17 34.62 -14.76 7.80
C LEU A 17 33.67 -14.16 6.75
N VAL A 18 34.06 -14.20 5.47
CA VAL A 18 33.22 -13.74 4.35
C VAL A 18 31.95 -14.60 4.26
N LEU A 19 32.06 -15.92 4.36
CA LEU A 19 30.90 -16.84 4.37
C LEU A 19 29.99 -16.62 5.57
N ILE A 20 30.55 -16.36 6.76
CA ILE A 20 29.80 -16.02 7.97
C ILE A 20 29.07 -14.67 7.77
N VAL A 21 29.73 -13.66 7.20
CA VAL A 21 29.11 -12.36 6.90
C VAL A 21 28.01 -12.51 5.85
N PHE A 22 28.19 -13.36 4.83
CA PHE A 22 27.15 -13.68 3.87
C PHE A 22 25.98 -14.45 4.50
N ALA A 23 26.24 -15.40 5.40
CA ALA A 23 25.20 -16.12 6.14
C ALA A 23 24.40 -15.21 7.10
N ILE A 24 25.07 -14.23 7.73
CA ILE A 24 24.43 -13.24 8.62
C ILE A 24 23.60 -12.22 7.80
N ARG A 25 23.96 -11.98 6.54
CA ARG A 25 23.22 -11.11 5.62
C ARG A 25 22.01 -11.77 4.93
N ALA A 26 21.77 -13.05 5.14
CA ALA A 26 20.54 -13.67 4.70
C ALA A 26 19.39 -13.03 5.51
N VAL A 27 18.72 -12.02 4.91
CA VAL A 27 17.55 -11.38 5.50
C VAL A 27 16.53 -12.47 5.79
N LYS A 28 16.30 -12.74 7.07
CA LYS A 28 15.30 -13.69 7.51
C LYS A 28 13.93 -13.07 7.20
N VAL A 29 13.30 -13.52 6.12
CA VAL A 29 11.94 -13.10 5.81
C VAL A 29 11.02 -13.73 6.84
N VAL A 30 10.45 -12.91 7.71
CA VAL A 30 9.37 -13.32 8.59
C VAL A 30 8.08 -13.00 7.85
N PRO A 31 7.31 -13.99 7.39
CA PRO A 31 6.08 -13.74 6.67
C PRO A 31 5.05 -13.07 7.60
N VAL A 32 4.25 -12.18 7.04
CA VAL A 32 3.10 -11.61 7.73
C VAL A 32 2.12 -12.75 8.00
N LYS A 33 1.86 -13.02 9.27
CA LYS A 33 0.88 -14.03 9.67
C LYS A 33 -0.52 -13.42 9.57
N SER A 34 -1.43 -14.18 8.99
CA SER A 34 -2.86 -13.88 8.98
C SER A 34 -3.56 -14.92 9.84
N ASP A 35 -4.41 -14.46 10.75
CA ASP A 35 -5.29 -15.36 11.51
C ASP A 35 -6.14 -16.20 10.58
N ALA A 36 -6.58 -17.37 11.06
CA ALA A 36 -7.51 -18.22 10.32
C ALA A 36 -8.76 -17.40 9.96
N LYS A 37 -9.08 -17.39 8.65
CA LYS A 37 -10.23 -16.65 8.14
C LYS A 37 -11.52 -17.33 8.59
N ASP A 38 -12.41 -16.57 9.24
CA ASP A 38 -13.78 -17.01 9.47
C ASP A 38 -14.53 -17.07 8.12
N PRO A 39 -15.03 -18.24 7.69
CA PRO A 39 -15.76 -18.37 6.44
C PRO A 39 -16.99 -17.47 6.32
N SER A 40 -17.58 -17.07 7.47
CA SER A 40 -18.74 -16.20 7.54
C SER A 40 -18.40 -14.70 7.47
N SER A 41 -17.11 -14.35 7.53
CA SER A 41 -16.64 -12.96 7.41
C SER A 41 -16.18 -12.64 5.99
N ILE A 42 -16.18 -11.34 5.67
CA ILE A 42 -15.49 -10.79 4.50
C ILE A 42 -14.18 -10.22 4.99
N ARG A 43 -13.05 -10.69 4.46
CA ARG A 43 -11.73 -10.13 4.77
C ARG A 43 -11.27 -9.22 3.66
N MET A 44 -11.02 -7.96 4.01
CA MET A 44 -10.43 -6.97 3.13
C MET A 44 -8.99 -6.68 3.58
N THR A 45 -8.05 -6.60 2.64
CA THR A 45 -6.63 -6.31 2.92
C THR A 45 -6.22 -5.04 2.20
N TYR A 46 -5.71 -4.08 2.96
CA TYR A 46 -5.23 -2.80 2.46
C TYR A 46 -3.70 -2.74 2.58
N LEU A 47 -3.06 -2.43 1.48
CA LEU A 47 -1.61 -2.26 1.38
C LEU A 47 -1.28 -0.79 1.10
N GLY A 48 -0.12 -0.35 1.56
CA GLY A 48 0.42 0.97 1.26
C GLY A 48 0.98 1.09 -0.16
N ASN A 49 1.90 2.02 -0.36
CA ASN A 49 2.51 2.27 -1.65
C ASN A 49 3.37 1.11 -2.11
N ILE A 50 3.25 0.77 -3.38
CA ILE A 50 4.06 -0.22 -4.06
C ILE A 50 4.88 0.48 -5.14
N THR A 51 6.19 0.33 -5.06
CA THR A 51 7.16 0.71 -6.09
C THR A 51 7.77 -0.56 -6.67
N LEU A 52 7.68 -0.77 -7.98
CA LEU A 52 8.31 -1.89 -8.68
C LEU A 52 9.21 -1.34 -9.76
N ASN A 53 10.15 -0.48 -9.36
CA ASN A 53 11.12 0.16 -10.24
C ASN A 53 12.21 -0.82 -10.71
N LYS A 54 13.13 -0.33 -11.52
CA LYS A 54 14.22 -1.11 -12.09
C LYS A 54 15.07 -1.81 -11.02
N HIS A 55 15.32 -1.15 -9.88
CA HIS A 55 16.13 -1.68 -8.80
C HIS A 55 15.43 -2.85 -8.08
N ILE A 56 14.18 -2.69 -7.69
CA ILE A 56 13.39 -3.77 -7.04
C ILE A 56 13.21 -4.96 -8.00
N ARG A 57 13.02 -4.70 -9.30
CA ARG A 57 12.86 -5.75 -10.33
C ARG A 57 14.13 -6.56 -10.63
N GLN A 58 15.31 -6.14 -10.15
CA GLN A 58 16.50 -6.99 -10.18
C GLN A 58 16.35 -8.23 -9.29
N ASN A 59 15.46 -8.16 -8.30
CA ASN A 59 15.10 -9.31 -7.48
C ASN A 59 13.97 -10.10 -8.16
N ASN A 60 13.83 -11.38 -7.78
CA ASN A 60 12.66 -12.15 -8.16
C ASN A 60 11.42 -11.57 -7.43
N LEU A 61 10.47 -10.99 -8.17
CA LEU A 61 9.30 -10.34 -7.59
C LEU A 61 8.45 -11.28 -6.72
N ASN A 62 8.39 -12.59 -7.02
CA ASN A 62 7.72 -13.55 -6.15
C ASN A 62 8.43 -13.67 -4.80
N SER A 63 9.76 -13.57 -4.78
CA SER A 63 10.53 -13.53 -3.53
C SER A 63 10.34 -12.22 -2.78
N VAL A 64 10.20 -11.10 -3.49
CA VAL A 64 9.89 -9.79 -2.87
C VAL A 64 8.57 -9.86 -2.10
N PHE A 65 7.54 -10.46 -2.70
CA PHE A 65 6.19 -10.55 -2.14
C PHE A 65 5.96 -11.81 -1.27
N ALA A 66 6.97 -12.65 -1.07
CA ALA A 66 6.82 -13.89 -0.30
C ALA A 66 6.24 -13.67 1.11
N GLY A 67 6.61 -12.56 1.76
CA GLY A 67 6.09 -12.20 3.08
C GLY A 67 4.63 -11.79 3.11
N LEU A 68 4.01 -11.47 1.96
CA LEU A 68 2.60 -11.06 1.86
C LEU A 68 1.67 -12.16 1.33
N GLN A 69 2.18 -13.34 1.02
CA GLN A 69 1.36 -14.39 0.42
C GLN A 69 0.18 -14.81 1.31
N ASP A 70 0.40 -14.95 2.61
CA ASP A 70 -0.64 -15.39 3.54
C ASP A 70 -1.77 -14.36 3.69
N PRO A 71 -1.53 -13.07 4.01
CA PRO A 71 -2.59 -12.08 4.10
C PRO A 71 -3.33 -11.89 2.77
N LEU A 72 -2.64 -11.94 1.63
CA LEU A 72 -3.26 -11.76 0.32
C LEU A 72 -4.09 -12.98 -0.10
N LYS A 73 -3.60 -14.21 0.12
CA LYS A 73 -4.33 -15.44 -0.18
C LYS A 73 -5.64 -15.55 0.62
N ASN A 74 -5.63 -15.09 1.86
CA ASN A 74 -6.77 -15.15 2.76
C ASN A 74 -7.72 -13.94 2.61
N SER A 75 -7.49 -13.06 1.65
CA SER A 75 -8.30 -11.87 1.40
C SER A 75 -9.38 -12.13 0.36
N ASP A 76 -10.60 -11.63 0.63
CA ASP A 76 -11.69 -11.60 -0.35
C ASP A 76 -11.58 -10.37 -1.26
N PHE A 77 -11.06 -9.26 -0.73
CA PHE A 77 -10.78 -8.02 -1.43
C PHE A 77 -9.44 -7.44 -0.97
N SER A 78 -8.66 -6.91 -1.89
CA SER A 78 -7.38 -6.28 -1.56
C SER A 78 -7.10 -5.10 -2.47
N THR A 79 -6.54 -4.04 -1.88
CA THR A 79 -6.17 -2.82 -2.61
C THR A 79 -4.80 -2.32 -2.21
N ALA A 80 -4.12 -1.65 -3.12
CA ALA A 80 -2.81 -1.02 -2.94
C ALA A 80 -2.70 0.23 -3.82
N SER A 81 -1.76 1.10 -3.51
CA SER A 81 -1.34 2.17 -4.42
C SER A 81 -0.06 1.78 -5.16
N LEU A 82 -0.05 1.94 -6.48
CA LEU A 82 1.12 1.68 -7.32
C LEU A 82 1.69 2.98 -7.85
N LEU A 83 2.98 3.19 -7.60
CA LEU A 83 3.73 4.24 -8.27
C LEU A 83 4.13 3.77 -9.67
N VAL A 84 3.80 4.58 -10.66
CA VAL A 84 4.30 4.40 -12.03
C VAL A 84 5.78 4.79 -12.05
N ASN A 85 6.61 3.98 -12.67
CA ASN A 85 8.07 4.13 -12.61
C ASN A 85 8.67 4.33 -14.01
N ASP A 86 9.82 5.02 -14.03
CA ASP A 86 10.64 5.20 -15.22
C ASP A 86 11.56 3.99 -15.45
N PHE A 87 11.45 3.36 -16.61
CA PHE A 87 12.29 2.24 -17.03
C PHE A 87 13.14 2.54 -18.26
N SER A 88 12.68 3.45 -19.12
CA SER A 88 13.25 3.73 -20.44
C SER A 88 12.83 5.10 -20.94
N ASN A 89 13.58 5.69 -21.85
CA ASN A 89 13.19 6.90 -22.58
C ASN A 89 12.20 6.61 -23.74
N ASP A 90 11.85 5.33 -23.98
CA ASP A 90 10.91 4.90 -25.00
C ASP A 90 9.52 4.72 -24.36
N PRO A 91 8.52 5.54 -24.71
CA PRO A 91 7.17 5.50 -24.12
C PRO A 91 6.50 4.14 -24.23
N LYS A 92 6.75 3.41 -25.31
CA LYS A 92 6.16 2.09 -25.53
C LYS A 92 6.71 1.07 -24.53
N LYS A 93 8.02 1.08 -24.31
CA LYS A 93 8.67 0.22 -23.31
C LYS A 93 8.27 0.57 -21.91
N GLU A 94 8.08 1.87 -21.62
CA GLU A 94 7.58 2.35 -20.33
C GLU A 94 6.19 1.77 -20.02
N ILE A 95 5.27 1.88 -20.98
CA ILE A 95 3.92 1.31 -20.85
C ILE A 95 3.98 -0.20 -20.63
N GLU A 96 4.79 -0.92 -21.41
CA GLU A 96 4.93 -2.38 -21.29
C GLU A 96 5.45 -2.79 -19.91
N LYS A 97 6.47 -2.08 -19.38
CA LYS A 97 7.05 -2.39 -18.07
C LYS A 97 6.11 -2.10 -16.90
N ASN A 98 5.41 -0.97 -16.94
CA ASN A 98 4.41 -0.65 -15.93
C ASN A 98 3.20 -1.60 -16.01
N LEU A 99 2.81 -2.02 -17.20
CA LEU A 99 1.79 -3.04 -17.39
C LEU A 99 2.20 -4.40 -16.82
N GLU A 100 3.45 -4.84 -17.02
CA GLU A 100 4.00 -6.05 -16.38
C GLU A 100 3.87 -5.98 -14.86
N ASN A 101 4.17 -4.82 -14.24
CA ASN A 101 4.01 -4.59 -12.80
C ASN A 101 2.55 -4.78 -12.37
N ILE A 102 1.62 -4.18 -13.09
CA ILE A 102 0.18 -4.26 -12.79
C ILE A 102 -0.31 -5.72 -12.91
N MET A 103 0.09 -6.41 -13.98
CA MET A 103 -0.27 -7.82 -14.19
C MET A 103 0.34 -8.74 -13.12
N PHE A 104 1.55 -8.43 -12.64
CA PHE A 104 2.16 -9.13 -11.52
C PHE A 104 1.33 -8.95 -10.23
N LEU A 105 0.94 -7.72 -9.89
CA LEU A 105 0.12 -7.44 -8.70
C LEU A 105 -1.22 -8.17 -8.74
N LYS A 106 -1.85 -8.23 -9.91
CA LYS A 106 -3.08 -9.01 -10.10
C LYS A 106 -2.89 -10.50 -9.79
N LYS A 107 -1.74 -11.09 -10.20
CA LYS A 107 -1.38 -12.48 -9.88
C LYS A 107 -1.12 -12.70 -8.40
N GLN A 108 -0.71 -11.68 -7.64
CA GLN A 108 -0.53 -11.72 -6.18
C GLN A 108 -1.85 -11.59 -5.40
N ASN A 109 -3.01 -11.75 -6.05
CA ASN A 109 -4.35 -11.59 -5.46
C ASN A 109 -4.66 -10.16 -5.00
N ILE A 110 -3.97 -9.13 -5.54
CA ILE A 110 -4.39 -7.74 -5.38
C ILE A 110 -5.54 -7.50 -6.35
N LYS A 111 -6.71 -7.10 -5.84
CA LYS A 111 -7.96 -6.98 -6.60
C LYS A 111 -8.19 -5.59 -7.15
N SER A 112 -7.54 -4.59 -6.59
CA SER A 112 -7.64 -3.20 -7.00
C SER A 112 -6.32 -2.48 -6.80
N VAL A 113 -5.97 -1.64 -7.75
CA VAL A 113 -4.79 -0.78 -7.65
C VAL A 113 -5.20 0.67 -7.90
N ASN A 114 -4.78 1.55 -7.01
CA ASN A 114 -4.76 2.97 -7.23
C ASN A 114 -3.45 3.36 -7.92
N LEU A 115 -3.51 4.01 -9.08
CA LEU A 115 -2.33 4.55 -9.72
C LEU A 115 -2.01 5.91 -9.13
N ILE A 116 -0.91 6.00 -8.39
CA ILE A 116 -0.33 7.27 -7.99
C ILE A 116 0.42 7.83 -9.19
N ASN A 117 -0.08 8.97 -9.68
CA ASN A 117 0.51 9.63 -10.83
C ASN A 117 1.79 10.37 -10.45
N GLN A 118 2.91 9.67 -10.49
CA GLN A 118 4.13 10.30 -10.93
C GLN A 118 4.22 10.00 -12.43
N THR A 119 3.72 10.90 -13.26
CA THR A 119 3.88 10.75 -14.70
C THR A 119 5.35 10.84 -15.01
N THR A 120 5.83 9.82 -15.66
CA THR A 120 7.07 9.91 -16.41
C THR A 120 6.82 10.85 -17.59
N ASP A 121 7.79 11.63 -17.98
CA ASP A 121 7.65 12.58 -19.12
C ASP A 121 7.25 11.87 -20.42
N ASN A 122 7.34 10.55 -20.48
CA ASN A 122 7.26 9.74 -21.67
C ASN A 122 5.95 8.98 -21.88
N ILE A 123 5.09 8.84 -20.85
CA ILE A 123 3.78 8.19 -21.00
C ILE A 123 2.70 9.03 -20.36
N THR A 124 1.55 9.08 -21.02
CA THR A 124 0.37 9.60 -20.36
C THR A 124 -0.25 8.50 -19.51
N ALA A 125 -0.75 8.83 -18.34
CA ALA A 125 -1.53 7.90 -17.53
C ALA A 125 -2.69 7.30 -18.34
N ARG A 126 -3.18 8.03 -19.34
CA ARG A 126 -4.20 7.59 -20.28
C ARG A 126 -3.74 6.40 -21.12
N ASP A 127 -2.55 6.48 -21.74
CA ASP A 127 -2.04 5.41 -22.62
C ASP A 127 -1.80 4.13 -21.83
N LEU A 128 -1.26 4.26 -20.60
CA LEU A 128 -1.11 3.13 -19.69
C LEU A 128 -2.48 2.51 -19.35
N MET A 129 -3.47 3.35 -19.05
CA MET A 129 -4.81 2.88 -18.69
C MET A 129 -5.51 2.15 -19.83
N GLU A 130 -5.45 2.64 -21.06
CA GLU A 130 -6.03 1.96 -22.23
C GLU A 130 -5.43 0.56 -22.40
N LYS A 131 -4.13 0.42 -22.19
CA LYS A 131 -3.45 -0.89 -22.22
C LYS A 131 -3.88 -1.79 -21.06
N VAL A 132 -3.96 -1.27 -19.85
CA VAL A 132 -4.40 -2.03 -18.69
C VAL A 132 -5.84 -2.50 -18.84
N GLU A 133 -6.73 -1.65 -19.35
CA GLU A 133 -8.12 -2.01 -19.61
C GLU A 133 -8.26 -3.17 -20.58
N SER A 134 -7.47 -3.15 -21.66
CA SER A 134 -7.50 -4.22 -22.64
C SER A 134 -6.97 -5.57 -22.12
N GLN A 135 -6.05 -5.57 -21.15
CA GLN A 135 -5.36 -6.78 -20.69
C GLN A 135 -5.73 -7.22 -19.26
N ALA A 136 -5.93 -6.28 -18.34
CA ALA A 136 -6.27 -6.60 -16.94
C ALA A 136 -7.77 -6.56 -16.65
N GLY A 137 -8.56 -5.93 -17.52
CA GLY A 137 -9.99 -5.72 -17.37
C GLY A 137 -10.35 -4.45 -16.60
N TYR A 138 -11.57 -3.95 -16.80
CA TYR A 138 -12.06 -2.67 -16.28
C TYR A 138 -12.11 -2.57 -14.75
N ASN A 139 -12.14 -3.68 -14.04
CA ASN A 139 -12.38 -3.73 -12.59
C ASN A 139 -11.09 -3.86 -11.78
N PHE A 140 -9.98 -3.29 -12.24
CA PHE A 140 -8.71 -3.42 -11.55
C PHE A 140 -8.09 -2.08 -11.11
N LEU A 141 -8.30 -1.00 -11.86
CA LEU A 141 -7.73 0.31 -11.57
C LEU A 141 -8.76 1.28 -11.01
N THR A 142 -8.35 2.09 -10.05
CA THR A 142 -9.10 3.23 -9.52
C THR A 142 -8.26 4.51 -9.58
N GLY A 143 -8.90 5.65 -9.38
CA GLY A 143 -8.22 6.93 -9.25
C GLY A 143 -7.97 7.68 -10.55
N ASN A 144 -8.33 7.10 -11.69
CA ASN A 144 -8.13 7.67 -13.00
C ASN A 144 -9.43 7.76 -13.80
N GLY A 145 -9.57 8.77 -14.64
CA GLY A 145 -10.71 8.94 -15.53
C GLY A 145 -10.51 10.13 -16.45
N SER A 146 -11.02 10.05 -17.67
CA SER A 146 -11.00 11.16 -18.62
C SER A 146 -11.98 12.30 -18.24
N ASN A 147 -12.83 12.06 -17.24
CA ASN A 147 -13.82 13.01 -16.74
C ASN A 147 -14.12 12.67 -15.28
N PRO A 148 -14.16 13.64 -14.33
CA PRO A 148 -14.55 13.43 -12.94
C PRO A 148 -15.89 12.68 -12.75
N ILE A 149 -16.82 12.87 -13.69
CA ILE A 149 -18.14 12.22 -13.66
C ILE A 149 -18.07 10.73 -14.03
N ASN A 150 -17.07 10.33 -14.82
CA ASN A 150 -16.82 8.95 -15.25
C ASN A 150 -15.64 8.31 -14.51
N SER A 151 -15.37 8.78 -13.30
CA SER A 151 -14.32 8.25 -12.47
C SER A 151 -14.49 6.74 -12.30
N LYS A 152 -13.41 6.00 -12.59
CA LYS A 152 -13.42 4.55 -12.44
C LYS A 152 -13.54 4.18 -10.99
N THR A 153 -14.69 3.65 -10.66
CA THR A 153 -14.97 3.02 -9.37
C THR A 153 -15.09 1.53 -9.58
N ILE A 154 -14.47 0.77 -8.72
CA ILE A 154 -14.64 -0.68 -8.70
C ILE A 154 -15.83 -0.99 -7.81
N GLN A 155 -16.81 -1.71 -8.33
CA GLN A 155 -17.94 -2.21 -7.56
C GLN A 155 -18.01 -3.73 -7.70
N GLN A 156 -17.98 -4.43 -6.58
CA GLN A 156 -17.96 -5.90 -6.54
C GLN A 156 -18.99 -6.41 -5.54
N ASN A 157 -19.60 -7.56 -5.87
CA ASN A 157 -20.41 -8.31 -4.91
C ASN A 157 -19.54 -9.42 -4.31
N ILE A 158 -19.29 -9.33 -3.00
CA ILE A 158 -18.48 -10.28 -2.25
C ILE A 158 -19.34 -10.90 -1.17
N LYS A 159 -19.65 -12.19 -1.28
CA LYS A 159 -20.48 -12.93 -0.32
C LYS A 159 -21.82 -12.22 -0.05
N GLY A 160 -22.45 -11.68 -1.10
CA GLY A 160 -23.75 -10.99 -1.02
C GLY A 160 -23.67 -9.53 -0.55
N LYS A 161 -22.49 -8.98 -0.31
CA LYS A 161 -22.25 -7.58 0.04
C LYS A 161 -21.67 -6.81 -1.14
N LYS A 162 -22.25 -5.64 -1.43
CA LYS A 162 -21.77 -4.74 -2.47
C LYS A 162 -20.71 -3.81 -1.90
N ILE A 163 -19.49 -3.92 -2.40
CA ILE A 163 -18.34 -3.12 -1.98
C ILE A 163 -17.96 -2.21 -3.15
N ALA A 164 -17.88 -0.91 -2.89
CA ALA A 164 -17.32 0.07 -3.82
C ALA A 164 -15.93 0.50 -3.39
N ASN A 165 -15.02 0.67 -4.36
CA ASN A 165 -13.69 1.21 -4.15
C ASN A 165 -13.46 2.38 -5.11
N VAL A 166 -13.03 3.52 -4.57
CA VAL A 166 -12.75 4.75 -5.30
C VAL A 166 -11.46 5.38 -4.79
N SER A 167 -10.74 6.10 -5.64
CA SER A 167 -9.48 6.74 -5.27
C SER A 167 -9.44 8.19 -5.74
N PHE A 168 -8.80 9.02 -4.93
CA PHE A 168 -8.56 10.44 -5.19
C PHE A 168 -7.09 10.80 -4.98
N THR A 169 -6.64 11.86 -5.61
CA THR A 169 -5.31 12.43 -5.43
C THR A 169 -5.43 13.88 -5.01
N ASP A 170 -4.78 14.25 -3.90
CA ASP A 170 -4.68 15.64 -3.48
C ASP A 170 -3.54 16.34 -4.23
N VAL A 171 -3.87 16.91 -5.39
CA VAL A 171 -2.91 17.56 -6.29
C VAL A 171 -2.29 18.82 -5.68
N GLU A 172 -2.94 19.44 -4.69
CA GLU A 172 -2.41 20.66 -4.06
C GLU A 172 -1.41 20.35 -2.93
N SER A 173 -1.49 19.16 -2.32
CA SER A 173 -0.53 18.73 -1.30
C SER A 173 0.72 18.09 -1.90
N ASN A 174 0.64 17.64 -3.14
CA ASN A 174 1.78 17.15 -3.87
C ASN A 174 2.55 18.36 -4.42
N TYR A 175 3.71 18.68 -3.85
CA TYR A 175 4.64 19.71 -4.31
C TYR A 175 5.19 19.49 -5.74
N ALA A 176 4.71 18.47 -6.43
CA ALA A 176 4.95 18.30 -7.86
C ALA A 176 4.12 19.34 -8.63
N GLU A 177 4.75 20.02 -9.59
CA GLU A 177 4.09 20.82 -10.62
C GLU A 177 2.76 20.15 -11.00
N PRO A 178 1.65 20.93 -11.12
CA PRO A 178 0.39 20.35 -11.55
C PRO A 178 0.63 19.65 -12.88
N LEU A 179 0.59 18.31 -12.82
CA LEU A 179 0.90 17.47 -13.96
C LEU A 179 -0.12 17.76 -15.05
N LYS A 180 0.28 18.51 -16.07
CA LYS A 180 -0.58 19.03 -17.15
C LYS A 180 -1.39 17.96 -17.90
N ASN A 181 -1.09 16.68 -17.67
CA ASN A 181 -1.69 15.53 -18.37
C ASN A 181 -2.17 14.42 -17.41
N THR A 182 -2.49 14.74 -16.16
CA THR A 182 -2.98 13.71 -15.23
C THR A 182 -4.45 13.41 -15.47
N THR A 183 -4.76 12.14 -15.51
CA THR A 183 -6.14 11.64 -15.47
C THR A 183 -6.59 11.30 -14.04
N SER A 184 -5.81 11.72 -13.02
CA SER A 184 -6.16 11.50 -11.61
C SER A 184 -7.40 12.26 -11.22
N ILE A 185 -8.24 11.62 -10.43
CA ILE A 185 -9.41 12.26 -9.86
C ILE A 185 -8.94 13.13 -8.70
N SER A 186 -9.10 14.44 -8.84
CA SER A 186 -8.74 15.39 -7.80
C SER A 186 -9.58 15.17 -6.53
N LEU A 187 -8.94 15.35 -5.38
CA LEU A 187 -9.59 15.43 -4.07
C LEU A 187 -10.30 16.77 -3.92
N ASP A 188 -11.36 16.96 -4.70
CA ASP A 188 -12.19 18.16 -4.76
C ASP A 188 -13.58 17.87 -4.17
N PRO A 189 -14.08 18.69 -3.22
CA PRO A 189 -15.41 18.52 -2.64
C PRO A 189 -16.54 18.46 -3.68
N ASP A 190 -16.45 19.24 -4.75
CA ASP A 190 -17.46 19.26 -5.83
C ASP A 190 -17.47 17.94 -6.61
N ILE A 191 -16.38 17.19 -6.56
CA ILE A 191 -16.25 15.86 -7.19
C ILE A 191 -16.58 14.76 -6.21
N PHE A 192 -15.94 14.71 -5.05
CA PHE A 192 -16.06 13.54 -4.18
C PHE A 192 -17.39 13.47 -3.43
N TYR A 193 -18.02 14.58 -3.05
CA TYR A 193 -19.30 14.55 -2.33
C TYR A 193 -20.42 13.85 -3.12
N PRO A 194 -20.75 14.27 -4.36
CA PRO A 194 -21.80 13.63 -5.14
C PRO A 194 -21.43 12.18 -5.48
N LEU A 195 -20.16 11.90 -5.76
CA LEU A 195 -19.69 10.56 -6.11
C LEU A 195 -19.82 9.58 -4.94
N ILE A 196 -19.28 9.92 -3.77
CA ILE A 196 -19.34 9.05 -2.58
C ILE A 196 -20.78 8.85 -2.13
N LYS A 197 -21.61 9.90 -2.11
CA LYS A 197 -23.04 9.76 -1.81
C LYS A 197 -23.76 8.80 -2.75
N LYS A 198 -23.47 8.86 -4.05
CA LYS A 198 -24.02 7.94 -5.06
C LYS A 198 -23.53 6.50 -4.80
N LEU A 199 -22.26 6.32 -4.50
CA LEU A 199 -21.70 5.01 -4.18
C LEU A 199 -22.33 4.44 -2.91
N LYS A 200 -22.43 5.23 -1.84
CA LYS A 200 -22.99 4.78 -0.56
C LYS A 200 -24.48 4.40 -0.67
N LYS A 201 -25.23 5.07 -1.53
CA LYS A 201 -26.65 4.71 -1.80
C LYS A 201 -26.78 3.31 -2.42
N ASN A 202 -25.80 2.88 -3.22
CA ASN A 202 -25.89 1.68 -4.04
C ASN A 202 -25.02 0.52 -3.53
N ASN A 203 -24.22 0.75 -2.49
CA ASN A 203 -23.28 -0.24 -1.95
C ASN A 203 -23.38 -0.32 -0.42
N ASP A 204 -23.09 -1.51 0.11
CA ASP A 204 -23.06 -1.76 1.55
C ASP A 204 -21.83 -1.12 2.20
N TYR A 205 -20.70 -1.06 1.47
CA TYR A 205 -19.43 -0.58 1.97
C TYR A 205 -18.66 0.22 0.91
N VAL A 206 -18.15 1.39 1.28
CA VAL A 206 -17.42 2.30 0.40
C VAL A 206 -16.01 2.50 0.94
N VAL A 207 -15.04 1.96 0.21
CA VAL A 207 -13.60 2.14 0.45
C VAL A 207 -13.11 3.35 -0.34
N VAL A 208 -12.50 4.30 0.33
CA VAL A 208 -11.91 5.48 -0.30
C VAL A 208 -10.41 5.47 -0.10
N ASN A 209 -9.65 5.41 -1.20
CA ASN A 209 -8.20 5.57 -1.18
C ASN A 209 -7.84 7.03 -1.50
N VAL A 210 -6.85 7.59 -0.81
CA VAL A 210 -6.41 8.97 -1.04
C VAL A 210 -4.89 9.05 -1.02
N ASP A 211 -4.33 9.58 -2.11
CA ASP A 211 -2.94 9.98 -2.14
C ASP A 211 -2.84 11.46 -1.73
N TRP A 212 -2.19 11.72 -0.60
CA TRP A 212 -2.17 13.03 0.04
C TRP A 212 -1.00 13.24 1.00
N GLY A 213 -0.92 14.46 1.53
CA GLY A 213 0.00 14.83 2.58
C GLY A 213 1.41 15.16 2.06
N ILE A 214 2.26 15.63 2.95
CA ILE A 214 3.63 16.03 2.65
C ILE A 214 4.52 14.78 2.61
N PRO A 215 5.28 14.54 1.54
CA PRO A 215 6.21 13.41 1.47
C PRO A 215 7.18 13.39 2.67
N ASN A 216 7.41 12.22 3.22
CA ASN A 216 8.30 11.99 4.36
C ASN A 216 7.86 12.63 5.70
N GLU A 217 6.67 13.26 5.77
CA GLU A 217 6.13 13.85 6.99
C GLU A 217 5.24 12.84 7.76
N ARG A 218 5.55 12.63 9.04
CA ARG A 218 4.78 11.72 9.90
C ARG A 218 3.53 12.36 10.51
N ASN A 219 3.56 13.67 10.66
CA ASN A 219 2.42 14.39 11.21
C ASN A 219 1.33 14.52 10.16
N VAL A 220 0.10 14.29 10.59
CA VAL A 220 -1.07 14.54 9.75
C VAL A 220 -1.26 16.05 9.66
N THR A 221 -1.35 16.56 8.43
CA THR A 221 -1.63 17.97 8.18
C THR A 221 -3.09 18.31 8.48
N ASP A 222 -3.39 19.58 8.75
CA ASP A 222 -4.77 20.03 8.94
C ASP A 222 -5.61 19.77 7.69
N ARG A 223 -5.05 19.97 6.49
CA ARG A 223 -5.69 19.67 5.22
C ARG A 223 -6.06 18.18 5.11
N GLN A 224 -5.16 17.25 5.43
CA GLN A 224 -5.50 15.81 5.46
C GLN A 224 -6.67 15.53 6.41
N ARG A 225 -6.68 16.14 7.59
CA ARG A 225 -7.74 15.95 8.59
C ARG A 225 -9.09 16.49 8.11
N GLU A 226 -9.11 17.70 7.58
CA GLU A 226 -10.33 18.32 7.05
C GLU A 226 -10.96 17.48 5.94
N TYR A 227 -10.15 17.07 4.97
CA TYR A 227 -10.63 16.23 3.86
C TYR A 227 -11.04 14.83 4.32
N ALA A 228 -10.32 14.20 5.25
CA ALA A 228 -10.72 12.91 5.82
C ALA A 228 -12.11 13.00 6.47
N HIS A 229 -12.33 14.03 7.27
CA HIS A 229 -13.62 14.25 7.92
C HIS A 229 -14.73 14.57 6.89
N ALA A 230 -14.41 15.29 5.82
CA ALA A 230 -15.35 15.58 4.73
C ALA A 230 -15.73 14.29 3.96
N LEU A 231 -14.76 13.43 3.63
CA LEU A 231 -14.99 12.13 2.99
C LEU A 231 -15.86 11.21 3.87
N SER A 232 -15.60 11.17 5.17
CA SER A 232 -16.44 10.45 6.14
C SER A 232 -17.89 10.96 6.12
N LYS A 233 -18.08 12.29 6.17
CA LYS A 233 -19.41 12.91 6.08
C LYS A 233 -20.11 12.65 4.75
N ALA A 234 -19.35 12.46 3.67
CA ALA A 234 -19.89 12.10 2.36
C ALA A 234 -20.41 10.65 2.31
N GLY A 235 -19.96 9.78 3.21
CA GLY A 235 -20.41 8.40 3.34
C GLY A 235 -19.35 7.34 3.09
N ALA A 236 -18.05 7.69 3.17
CA ALA A 236 -16.98 6.70 3.19
C ALA A 236 -17.08 5.83 4.45
N ASP A 237 -16.99 4.50 4.29
CA ASP A 237 -16.98 3.55 5.41
C ASP A 237 -15.56 3.30 5.94
N VAL A 238 -14.55 3.41 5.10
CA VAL A 238 -13.14 3.41 5.47
C VAL A 238 -12.35 4.33 4.53
N ILE A 239 -11.34 5.01 5.08
CA ILE A 239 -10.43 5.88 4.32
C ILE A 239 -9.01 5.35 4.47
N ILE A 240 -8.39 5.04 3.33
CA ILE A 240 -7.04 4.52 3.22
C ILE A 240 -6.16 5.59 2.56
N GLY A 241 -5.37 6.25 3.37
CA GLY A 241 -4.40 7.25 2.91
C GLY A 241 -3.08 6.62 2.46
N HIS A 242 -2.45 7.26 1.53
CA HIS A 242 -1.18 6.87 0.91
C HIS A 242 -0.17 8.01 0.99
N ASN A 243 1.00 7.72 1.56
CA ASN A 243 2.18 8.56 1.65
C ASN A 243 3.40 7.67 1.89
N SER A 244 4.61 8.21 1.83
CA SER A 244 5.86 7.44 1.98
C SER A 244 6.13 6.91 3.39
N VAL A 245 5.44 7.45 4.42
CA VAL A 245 5.64 7.07 5.83
C VAL A 245 4.30 6.74 6.50
N ILE A 246 4.35 5.84 7.49
CA ILE A 246 3.18 5.51 8.32
C ILE A 246 2.75 6.73 9.11
N GLN A 247 1.47 7.07 9.04
CA GLN A 247 0.84 8.12 9.82
C GLN A 247 -0.23 7.55 10.79
N LYS A 248 -0.88 8.45 11.52
CA LYS A 248 -1.92 8.19 12.51
C LYS A 248 -3.10 7.38 11.94
N VAL A 249 -3.78 6.65 12.81
CA VAL A 249 -5.09 6.04 12.58
C VAL A 249 -6.11 6.72 13.50
N GLU A 250 -7.20 7.20 12.92
CA GLU A 250 -8.28 7.91 13.62
C GLU A 250 -9.61 7.24 13.34
N LYS A 251 -10.56 7.37 14.24
CA LYS A 251 -11.97 7.04 13.98
C LYS A 251 -12.82 8.30 14.08
N TYR A 252 -13.49 8.66 13.00
CA TYR A 252 -14.38 9.81 12.93
C TYR A 252 -15.75 9.39 12.35
N ASN A 253 -16.84 9.72 13.04
CA ASN A 253 -18.22 9.35 12.64
C ASN A 253 -18.37 7.86 12.24
N ASN A 254 -17.80 6.94 12.99
CA ASN A 254 -17.72 5.51 12.66
C ASN A 254 -16.92 5.15 11.43
N THR A 255 -16.19 6.07 10.81
CA THR A 255 -15.26 5.81 9.71
C THR A 255 -13.85 5.68 10.27
N PRO A 256 -13.19 4.52 10.16
CA PRO A 256 -11.75 4.40 10.38
C PRO A 256 -11.00 5.13 9.27
N ILE A 257 -10.03 5.93 9.67
CA ILE A 257 -9.17 6.73 8.80
C ILE A 257 -7.74 6.32 9.05
N PHE A 258 -7.12 5.70 8.06
CA PHE A 258 -5.70 5.41 8.03
C PHE A 258 -5.03 6.51 7.23
N TYR A 259 -4.42 7.50 7.87
CA TYR A 259 -3.85 8.65 7.15
C TYR A 259 -2.70 8.29 6.22
N SER A 260 -1.92 7.26 6.54
CA SER A 260 -0.99 6.63 5.60
C SER A 260 -0.57 5.25 6.09
N LEU A 261 -0.58 4.29 5.17
CA LEU A 261 -0.07 2.95 5.41
C LEU A 261 1.46 2.84 5.20
N GLY A 262 2.13 3.91 4.74
CA GLY A 262 3.54 3.87 4.38
C GLY A 262 3.81 3.05 3.11
N ASN A 263 5.03 2.57 2.95
CA ASN A 263 5.44 1.83 1.75
C ASN A 263 5.38 0.31 1.99
N THR A 264 4.68 -0.39 1.10
CA THR A 264 4.68 -1.86 1.05
C THR A 264 5.97 -2.35 0.42
N THR A 265 6.42 -1.72 -0.68
CA THR A 265 7.76 -1.92 -1.25
C THR A 265 8.48 -0.60 -1.33
N SER A 266 9.78 -0.60 -1.07
CA SER A 266 10.63 0.58 -1.17
C SER A 266 12.08 0.18 -1.37
N ASP A 267 12.80 0.92 -2.18
CA ASP A 267 14.26 0.90 -2.29
C ASP A 267 14.91 2.19 -1.76
N ASP A 268 14.13 2.98 -1.03
CA ASP A 268 14.60 4.22 -0.41
C ASP A 268 15.69 3.91 0.64
N PHE A 269 16.71 4.74 0.71
CA PHE A 269 17.79 4.63 1.72
C PHE A 269 17.31 5.07 3.13
N LEU A 270 16.25 5.87 3.23
CA LEU A 270 15.70 6.29 4.50
C LEU A 270 14.91 5.13 5.15
N SER A 271 15.37 4.62 6.27
CA SER A 271 14.74 3.49 6.96
C SER A 271 13.26 3.72 7.31
N LYS A 272 12.82 4.96 7.48
CA LYS A 272 11.41 5.29 7.72
C LYS A 272 10.53 5.01 6.50
N ASN A 273 11.09 5.18 5.28
CA ASN A 273 10.42 4.94 4.01
C ASN A 273 10.47 3.46 3.58
N GLN A 274 11.26 2.64 4.29
CA GLN A 274 11.25 1.19 4.13
C GLN A 274 10.17 0.50 4.98
N LYS A 275 9.37 1.27 5.72
CA LYS A 275 8.35 0.75 6.64
C LYS A 275 6.95 1.03 6.14
N GLY A 276 6.09 0.04 6.31
CA GLY A 276 4.67 0.12 6.02
C GLY A 276 3.86 -0.70 7.01
N MET A 277 2.55 -0.72 6.79
CA MET A 277 1.66 -1.63 7.50
C MET A 277 0.68 -2.29 6.53
N VAL A 278 0.40 -3.54 6.80
CA VAL A 278 -0.74 -4.26 6.23
C VAL A 278 -1.92 -4.07 7.16
N VAL A 279 -3.05 -3.69 6.62
CA VAL A 279 -4.29 -3.59 7.38
C VAL A 279 -5.26 -4.63 6.86
N GLN A 280 -5.75 -5.50 7.73
CA GLN A 280 -6.79 -6.46 7.44
C GLN A 280 -8.07 -6.06 8.19
N ASP A 281 -9.19 -6.01 7.49
CA ASP A 281 -10.52 -5.73 8.02
C ASP A 281 -11.37 -7.00 7.88
N ASP A 282 -11.73 -7.59 9.00
CA ASP A 282 -12.67 -8.71 9.08
C ASP A 282 -14.07 -8.17 9.37
N TRP A 283 -14.89 -8.13 8.34
CA TRP A 283 -16.28 -7.69 8.40
C TRP A 283 -17.23 -8.87 8.64
N LYS A 284 -17.87 -8.90 9.80
CA LYS A 284 -18.86 -9.92 10.18
C LYS A 284 -20.15 -9.29 10.71
N GLY A 285 -21.24 -9.45 9.98
CA GLY A 285 -22.54 -8.83 10.34
C GLY A 285 -22.47 -7.30 10.30
N LYS A 286 -22.49 -6.67 11.48
CA LYS A 286 -22.34 -5.22 11.64
C LYS A 286 -20.99 -4.82 12.24
N LYS A 287 -20.11 -5.79 12.53
CA LYS A 287 -18.84 -5.56 13.23
C LYS A 287 -17.69 -5.63 12.25
N HIS A 288 -16.74 -4.76 12.45
CA HIS A 288 -15.45 -4.73 11.80
C HIS A 288 -14.34 -4.92 12.83
N LYS A 289 -13.42 -5.84 12.54
CA LYS A 289 -12.21 -6.04 13.32
C LYS A 289 -11.01 -5.75 12.43
N PHE A 290 -10.30 -4.69 12.77
CA PHE A 290 -9.07 -4.33 12.07
C PHE A 290 -7.85 -4.95 12.75
N HIS A 291 -6.96 -5.47 11.93
CA HIS A 291 -5.63 -5.95 12.34
C HIS A 291 -4.58 -5.17 11.55
N LEU A 292 -3.67 -4.51 12.26
CA LEU A 292 -2.63 -3.65 11.74
C LEU A 292 -1.27 -4.34 11.96
N THR A 293 -0.68 -4.86 10.91
CA THR A 293 0.61 -5.56 10.99
C THR A 293 1.71 -4.69 10.40
N PRO A 294 2.72 -4.30 11.19
CA PRO A 294 3.86 -3.57 10.64
C PRO A 294 4.69 -4.46 9.73
N ILE A 295 5.18 -3.87 8.65
CA ILE A 295 6.06 -4.53 7.68
C ILE A 295 7.28 -3.66 7.38
N GLN A 296 8.33 -4.31 6.90
CA GLN A 296 9.51 -3.66 6.35
C GLN A 296 9.82 -4.19 4.96
N SER A 297 10.14 -3.28 4.03
CA SER A 297 10.72 -3.60 2.73
C SER A 297 12.22 -3.35 2.81
N LYS A 298 13.00 -4.42 2.84
CA LYS A 298 14.46 -4.34 2.95
C LYS A 298 15.13 -5.35 2.04
N ASP A 299 16.21 -4.95 1.39
CA ASP A 299 16.99 -5.78 0.47
C ASP A 299 16.10 -6.52 -0.56
N GLY A 300 15.10 -5.82 -1.09
CA GLY A 300 14.16 -6.35 -2.08
C GLY A 300 13.22 -7.43 -1.54
N LYS A 301 12.93 -7.46 -0.23
CA LYS A 301 12.00 -8.41 0.39
C LYS A 301 11.06 -7.68 1.35
N ILE A 302 9.79 -8.08 1.32
CA ILE A 302 8.80 -7.61 2.27
C ILE A 302 8.72 -8.63 3.40
N SER A 303 8.84 -8.18 4.63
CA SER A 303 8.74 -9.04 5.81
C SER A 303 7.97 -8.34 6.92
N GLN A 304 7.34 -9.14 7.78
CA GLN A 304 7.00 -8.69 9.12
C GLN A 304 8.32 -8.57 9.87
N ASP A 305 8.70 -7.34 10.22
CA ASP A 305 9.99 -7.09 10.85
C ASP A 305 10.04 -7.74 12.25
N ASP A 306 11.20 -8.31 12.59
CA ASP A 306 11.60 -8.56 13.98
C ASP A 306 11.90 -7.20 14.62
N MET A 307 10.86 -6.37 14.76
CA MET A 307 10.98 -5.03 15.31
C MET A 307 11.49 -5.12 16.75
N ASN A 308 12.58 -4.41 17.03
CA ASN A 308 13.02 -4.25 18.39
C ASN A 308 11.98 -3.45 19.20
N LYS A 309 12.09 -3.45 20.52
CA LYS A 309 11.15 -2.75 21.43
C LYS A 309 10.96 -1.25 21.07
N MET A 310 12.01 -0.61 20.55
CA MET A 310 11.97 0.81 20.17
C MET A 310 11.16 1.01 18.89
N ASP A 311 11.31 0.14 17.90
CA ASP A 311 10.55 0.20 16.66
C ASP A 311 9.07 -0.08 16.89
N HIS A 312 8.71 -1.07 17.73
CA HIS A 312 7.33 -1.29 18.18
C HIS A 312 6.75 -0.05 18.88
N LYS A 313 7.52 0.60 19.76
CA LYS A 313 7.09 1.85 20.41
C LYS A 313 6.88 2.97 19.41
N ARG A 314 7.77 3.12 18.41
CA ARG A 314 7.63 4.11 17.34
C ARG A 314 6.41 3.83 16.47
N PHE A 315 6.20 2.57 16.07
CA PHE A 315 5.01 2.17 15.30
C PHE A 315 3.74 2.53 16.06
N HIS A 316 3.61 2.09 17.33
CA HIS A 316 2.48 2.44 18.18
C HIS A 316 2.27 3.95 18.29
N ASN A 317 3.34 4.72 18.53
CA ASN A 317 3.26 6.18 18.64
C ASN A 317 2.83 6.86 17.34
N ASN A 318 3.17 6.28 16.18
CA ASN A 318 2.75 6.82 14.88
C ASN A 318 1.27 6.60 14.62
N ILE A 319 0.73 5.42 14.98
CA ILE A 319 -0.65 5.03 14.65
C ILE A 319 -1.68 5.40 15.71
N LYS A 320 -1.26 5.63 16.97
CA LYS A 320 -2.20 5.86 18.07
C LYS A 320 -3.00 7.15 17.93
N ASP A 321 -4.27 7.06 18.28
CA ASP A 321 -5.19 8.16 18.48
C ASP A 321 -6.15 7.85 19.64
N GLN A 322 -6.63 8.87 20.34
CA GLN A 322 -7.58 8.70 21.45
C GLN A 322 -8.97 8.23 21.01
N SER A 323 -9.30 8.36 19.72
CA SER A 323 -10.57 7.89 19.17
C SER A 323 -10.63 6.37 18.95
N ILE A 324 -9.48 5.68 19.08
CA ILE A 324 -9.34 4.23 18.84
C ILE A 324 -8.69 3.54 20.03
N ASN A 325 -9.31 2.44 20.48
CA ASN A 325 -8.72 1.57 21.50
C ASN A 325 -7.86 0.48 20.85
N LEU A 326 -6.59 0.78 20.61
CA LEU A 326 -5.63 -0.16 20.06
C LEU A 326 -5.24 -1.23 21.10
N LYS A 327 -5.48 -2.49 20.79
CA LYS A 327 -5.02 -3.65 21.58
C LYS A 327 -3.82 -4.28 20.88
N LYS A 328 -2.78 -4.61 21.62
CA LYS A 328 -1.62 -5.31 21.09
C LYS A 328 -2.00 -6.74 20.69
N ALA A 329 -1.56 -7.18 19.51
CA ALA A 329 -1.71 -8.54 19.03
C ALA A 329 -0.43 -9.36 19.29
N ASP A 330 -0.56 -10.70 19.26
CA ASP A 330 0.55 -11.62 19.57
C ASP A 330 1.66 -11.60 18.51
N ASP A 331 1.32 -11.21 17.28
CA ASP A 331 2.26 -11.06 16.16
C ASP A 331 3.05 -9.74 16.19
N GLY A 332 2.87 -8.93 17.25
CA GLY A 332 3.50 -7.62 17.37
C GLY A 332 2.76 -6.48 16.67
N GLY A 333 1.64 -6.77 16.01
CA GLY A 333 0.70 -5.80 15.45
C GLY A 333 -0.28 -5.25 16.50
N TYR A 334 -1.34 -4.61 15.99
CA TYR A 334 -2.40 -4.03 16.81
C TYR A 334 -3.77 -4.34 16.22
N THR A 335 -4.77 -4.46 17.09
CA THR A 335 -6.17 -4.65 16.66
C THR A 335 -7.08 -3.61 17.29
N PHE A 336 -8.16 -3.30 16.60
CA PHE A 336 -9.31 -2.59 17.16
C PHE A 336 -10.61 -3.05 16.47
N GLU A 337 -11.75 -2.79 17.15
CA GLU A 337 -13.07 -3.19 16.67
C GLU A 337 -14.04 -2.00 16.75
N TYR A 338 -15.06 -1.98 15.90
CA TYR A 338 -16.18 -1.06 15.97
C TYR A 338 -17.45 -1.65 15.36
#